data_0f357d232faa488a1dd4c7fbe7e19208
#
_entry.id   0f357d232faa488a1dd4c7fbe7e19208
#
_cell.length_a   1.000
_cell.length_b   1.000
_cell.length_c   1.000
_cell.angle_alpha   90.00
_cell.angle_beta   90.00
_cell.angle_gamma   90.00
#
_symmetry.space_group_name_H-M   'P 1'
#
loop_
_entity.id
_entity.type
_entity.pdbx_description
1 polymer ?
#
loop_
_entity_poly.entity_id
_entity_poly.type
_entity_poly.pdbx_seq_one_letter_code
_entity_poly.pdbx_strand_id
1 'polypeptide(L)'
;MKYIFLIAVFNALLFIVFLLQKRPRALHDSILICWLTYLGFFIGIYAFYSHDLFTHYKLLSISLISLFMLHGSFLYLYIQTLVSNQERLFWKDLSHLLPFISFNLYILASSFQPVASEKLNIERLSGNFDPPLLFLFFLILTALSGTIYFILTIRLFRKLAIRIFNNYSYLADIDLKWLRWLVLVFGIVWTILICVTVIHHVFNMFSMVFCTDGLFLSLSAFVILIGYLGLKQKVIFP
;
A
#
# COMPACT_ATOMS: atom_id res chain seq x y z
N MET A 1 4.40 -17.90 -11.96
CA MET A 1 4.06 -16.76 -11.08
C MET A 1 2.54 -16.59 -10.87
N LYS A 2 1.70 -16.65 -11.90
CA LYS A 2 0.23 -16.44 -11.82
C LYS A 2 -0.47 -17.15 -10.64
N TYR A 3 -0.18 -18.43 -10.40
CA TYR A 3 -0.81 -19.19 -9.31
C TYR A 3 -0.47 -18.66 -7.91
N ILE A 4 0.73 -18.12 -7.71
CA ILE A 4 1.13 -17.52 -6.43
C ILE A 4 0.30 -16.26 -6.15
N PHE A 5 0.09 -15.42 -7.18
CA PHE A 5 -0.75 -14.23 -7.06
C PHE A 5 -2.22 -14.60 -6.77
N LEU A 6 -2.75 -15.64 -7.42
CA LEU A 6 -4.11 -16.13 -7.14
C LEU A 6 -4.25 -16.67 -5.70
N ILE A 7 -3.22 -17.34 -5.17
CA ILE A 7 -3.20 -17.78 -3.77
C ILE A 7 -3.25 -16.55 -2.84
N ALA A 8 -2.51 -15.49 -3.15
CA ALA A 8 -2.55 -14.26 -2.34
C ALA A 8 -3.93 -13.59 -2.37
N VAL A 9 -4.58 -13.54 -3.55
CA VAL A 9 -5.96 -13.04 -3.70
C VAL A 9 -6.94 -13.87 -2.88
N PHE A 10 -6.84 -15.20 -2.97
CA PHE A 10 -7.68 -16.10 -2.18
C PHE A 10 -7.48 -15.88 -0.67
N ASN A 11 -6.23 -15.76 -0.21
CA ASN A 11 -5.94 -15.46 1.20
C ASN A 11 -6.51 -14.10 1.62
N ALA A 12 -6.39 -13.04 0.77
CA ALA A 12 -7.00 -11.75 1.06
C ALA A 12 -8.50 -11.88 1.28
N LEU A 13 -9.22 -12.57 0.38
CA LEU A 13 -10.66 -12.80 0.49
C LEU A 13 -11.02 -13.60 1.75
N LEU A 14 -10.27 -14.66 2.04
CA LEU A 14 -10.48 -15.47 3.24
C LEU A 14 -10.31 -14.65 4.52
N PHE A 15 -9.28 -13.83 4.62
CA PHE A 15 -9.08 -12.95 5.77
C PHE A 15 -10.15 -11.87 5.88
N ILE A 16 -10.62 -11.32 4.76
CA ILE A 16 -11.75 -10.38 4.73
C ILE A 16 -13.00 -11.04 5.32
N VAL A 17 -13.32 -12.27 4.91
CA VAL A 17 -14.49 -13.01 5.43
C VAL A 17 -14.37 -13.20 6.95
N PHE A 18 -13.20 -13.61 7.45
CA PHE A 18 -12.99 -13.78 8.88
C PHE A 18 -13.13 -12.46 9.66
N LEU A 19 -12.58 -11.36 9.14
CA LEU A 19 -12.72 -10.05 9.76
C LEU A 19 -14.17 -9.52 9.71
N LEU A 20 -14.91 -9.85 8.65
CA LEU A 20 -16.34 -9.51 8.55
C LEU A 20 -17.20 -10.26 9.58
N GLN A 21 -16.81 -11.49 9.94
CA GLN A 21 -17.50 -12.29 10.96
C GLN A 21 -17.15 -11.87 12.40
N LYS A 22 -16.05 -11.14 12.61
CA LYS A 22 -15.62 -10.69 13.92
C LYS A 22 -16.64 -9.73 14.56
N ARG A 23 -17.03 -10.00 15.81
CA ARG A 23 -17.93 -9.16 16.61
C ARG A 23 -17.43 -9.05 18.05
N PRO A 24 -17.36 -7.86 18.66
CA PRO A 24 -17.56 -6.54 18.06
C PRO A 24 -16.46 -6.21 17.04
N ARG A 25 -16.79 -5.42 16.02
CA ARG A 25 -15.85 -4.96 14.99
C ARG A 25 -15.37 -3.57 15.35
N ALA A 26 -14.07 -3.40 15.48
CA ALA A 26 -13.44 -2.10 15.70
C ALA A 26 -13.15 -1.37 14.37
N LEU A 27 -12.87 -0.07 14.44
CA LEU A 27 -12.57 0.74 13.25
C LEU A 27 -11.32 0.23 12.52
N HIS A 28 -10.28 -0.17 13.23
CA HIS A 28 -9.07 -0.73 12.64
C HIS A 28 -9.33 -2.03 11.85
N ASP A 29 -10.30 -2.86 12.27
CA ASP A 29 -10.71 -4.05 11.50
C ASP A 29 -11.32 -3.62 10.15
N SER A 30 -12.13 -2.57 10.14
CA SER A 30 -12.73 -2.04 8.91
C SER A 30 -11.68 -1.45 7.96
N ILE A 31 -10.68 -0.75 8.49
CA ILE A 31 -9.55 -0.24 7.70
C ILE A 31 -8.75 -1.40 7.11
N LEU A 32 -8.51 -2.46 7.89
CA LEU A 32 -7.80 -3.65 7.43
C LEU A 32 -8.58 -4.39 6.32
N ILE A 33 -9.90 -4.48 6.44
CA ILE A 33 -10.77 -5.03 5.38
C ILE A 33 -10.62 -4.22 4.09
N CYS A 34 -10.71 -2.89 4.17
CA CYS A 34 -10.52 -2.00 3.02
C CYS A 34 -9.12 -2.19 2.40
N TRP A 35 -8.09 -2.30 3.24
CA TRP A 35 -6.71 -2.50 2.77
C TRP A 35 -6.52 -3.84 2.07
N LEU A 36 -7.00 -4.94 2.66
CA LEU A 36 -6.95 -6.26 2.04
C LEU A 36 -7.77 -6.34 0.74
N THR A 37 -8.93 -5.67 0.70
CA THR A 37 -9.77 -5.60 -0.52
C THR A 37 -9.01 -4.91 -1.64
N TYR A 38 -8.41 -3.76 -1.35
CA TYR A 38 -7.61 -3.00 -2.30
C TYR A 38 -6.41 -3.83 -2.80
N LEU A 39 -5.65 -4.46 -1.89
CA LEU A 39 -4.48 -5.27 -2.25
C LEU A 39 -4.88 -6.52 -3.05
N GLY A 40 -5.94 -7.21 -2.63
CA GLY A 40 -6.46 -8.36 -3.34
C GLY A 40 -6.92 -8.00 -4.76
N PHE A 41 -7.61 -6.88 -4.92
CA PHE A 41 -8.02 -6.37 -6.23
C PHE A 41 -6.80 -6.03 -7.11
N PHE A 42 -5.82 -5.32 -6.56
CA PHE A 42 -4.62 -4.91 -7.28
C PHE A 42 -3.78 -6.12 -7.74
N ILE A 43 -3.53 -7.09 -6.84
CA ILE A 43 -2.82 -8.32 -7.19
C ILE A 43 -3.64 -9.15 -8.17
N GLY A 44 -4.97 -9.18 -8.02
CA GLY A 44 -5.88 -9.91 -8.91
C GLY A 44 -5.85 -9.37 -10.34
N ILE A 45 -5.91 -8.06 -10.52
CA ILE A 45 -5.76 -7.45 -11.85
C ILE A 45 -4.43 -7.87 -12.48
N TYR A 46 -3.34 -7.78 -11.73
CA TYR A 46 -2.04 -8.19 -12.23
C TYR A 46 -1.99 -9.68 -12.60
N ALA A 47 -2.57 -10.56 -11.77
CA ALA A 47 -2.61 -12.00 -12.02
C ALA A 47 -3.35 -12.38 -13.31
N PHE A 48 -4.43 -11.68 -13.64
CA PHE A 48 -5.25 -11.98 -14.82
C PHE A 48 -4.76 -11.29 -16.10
N TYR A 49 -4.30 -10.06 -16.00
CA TYR A 49 -4.00 -9.21 -17.16
C TYR A 49 -2.50 -8.91 -17.31
N SER A 50 -1.70 -9.23 -16.28
CA SER A 50 -0.25 -9.03 -16.23
C SER A 50 0.33 -8.03 -17.28
N HIS A 51 0.83 -8.54 -18.38
CA HIS A 51 1.56 -7.74 -19.36
C HIS A 51 0.67 -6.95 -20.32
N ASP A 52 -0.46 -7.54 -20.73
CA ASP A 52 -1.32 -6.93 -21.75
C ASP A 52 -2.02 -5.66 -21.27
N LEU A 53 -2.38 -5.59 -19.98
CA LEU A 53 -3.02 -4.42 -19.41
C LEU A 53 -2.09 -3.19 -19.45
N PHE A 54 -0.81 -3.41 -19.12
CA PHE A 54 0.19 -2.34 -19.08
C PHE A 54 0.58 -1.82 -20.46
N THR A 55 0.46 -2.66 -21.49
CA THR A 55 0.80 -2.29 -22.87
C THR A 55 -0.39 -1.63 -23.61
N HIS A 56 -1.61 -2.16 -23.42
CA HIS A 56 -2.79 -1.69 -24.18
C HIS A 56 -3.52 -0.52 -23.50
N TYR A 57 -3.58 -0.50 -22.15
CA TYR A 57 -4.36 0.48 -21.39
C TYR A 57 -3.48 1.38 -20.54
N LYS A 58 -2.71 2.27 -21.20
CA LYS A 58 -1.71 3.13 -20.56
C LYS A 58 -2.25 3.94 -19.39
N LEU A 59 -3.39 4.61 -19.55
CA LEU A 59 -3.98 5.42 -18.48
C LEU A 59 -4.46 4.58 -17.30
N LEU A 60 -5.00 3.40 -17.57
CA LEU A 60 -5.39 2.46 -16.53
C LEU A 60 -4.17 1.95 -15.76
N SER A 61 -3.07 1.67 -16.46
CA SER A 61 -1.80 1.24 -15.85
C SER A 61 -1.25 2.31 -14.89
N ILE A 62 -1.30 3.59 -15.31
CA ILE A 62 -0.87 4.71 -14.46
C ILE A 62 -1.78 4.85 -13.25
N SER A 63 -3.10 4.71 -13.43
CA SER A 63 -4.06 4.70 -12.31
C SER A 63 -3.79 3.56 -11.34
N LEU A 64 -3.41 2.37 -11.82
CA LEU A 64 -3.00 1.25 -10.97
C LEU A 64 -1.72 1.54 -10.19
N ILE A 65 -0.75 2.24 -10.80
CA ILE A 65 0.47 2.66 -10.11
C ILE A 65 0.16 3.67 -9.01
N SER A 66 -0.81 4.57 -9.21
CA SER A 66 -1.23 5.51 -8.17
C SER A 66 -1.73 4.82 -6.89
N LEU A 67 -2.22 3.57 -7.00
CA LEU A 67 -2.64 2.77 -5.85
C LEU A 67 -1.51 2.54 -4.84
N PHE A 68 -0.25 2.56 -5.25
CA PHE A 68 0.87 2.46 -4.31
C PHE A 68 0.89 3.60 -3.29
N MET A 69 0.34 4.78 -3.61
CA MET A 69 0.20 5.88 -2.66
C MET A 69 -0.70 5.52 -1.47
N LEU A 70 -1.70 4.66 -1.70
CA LEU A 70 -2.64 4.23 -0.66
C LEU A 70 -2.01 3.26 0.34
N HIS A 71 -0.98 2.51 -0.08
CA HIS A 71 -0.39 1.45 0.74
C HIS A 71 0.17 1.99 2.07
N GLY A 72 0.91 3.09 2.01
CA GLY A 72 1.42 3.78 3.19
C GLY A 72 0.33 4.44 4.03
N SER A 73 -0.66 5.07 3.38
CA SER A 73 -1.79 5.69 4.06
C SER A 73 -2.62 4.68 4.85
N PHE A 74 -2.87 3.49 4.30
CA PHE A 74 -3.58 2.42 5.01
C PHE A 74 -2.78 1.90 6.21
N LEU A 75 -1.47 1.72 6.08
CA LEU A 75 -0.63 1.33 7.22
C LEU A 75 -0.76 2.35 8.36
N TYR A 76 -0.59 3.63 8.03
CA TYR A 76 -0.65 4.70 9.03
C TYR A 76 -2.02 4.76 9.71
N LEU A 77 -3.11 4.77 8.93
CA LEU A 77 -4.48 4.83 9.46
C LEU A 77 -4.81 3.60 10.31
N TYR A 78 -4.38 2.42 9.89
CA TYR A 78 -4.55 1.19 10.65
C TYR A 78 -3.87 1.26 12.01
N ILE A 79 -2.60 1.66 12.05
CA ILE A 79 -1.85 1.80 13.30
C ILE A 79 -2.41 2.93 14.16
N GLN A 80 -2.77 4.06 13.56
CA GLN A 80 -3.36 5.20 14.28
C GLN A 80 -4.65 4.80 14.98
N THR A 81 -5.58 4.14 14.29
CA THR A 81 -6.85 3.74 14.87
C THR A 81 -6.69 2.64 15.92
N LEU A 82 -5.73 1.74 15.74
CA LEU A 82 -5.39 0.73 16.73
C LEU A 82 -4.82 1.36 18.02
N VAL A 83 -3.98 2.39 17.87
CA VAL A 83 -3.30 3.08 19.00
C VAL A 83 -4.22 4.05 19.74
N SER A 84 -5.09 4.75 19.02
CA SER A 84 -5.95 5.79 19.59
C SER A 84 -7.30 5.28 20.08
N ASN A 85 -7.63 4.00 19.82
CA ASN A 85 -8.95 3.40 20.08
C ASN A 85 -10.10 4.26 19.53
N GLN A 86 -9.87 4.84 18.33
CA GLN A 86 -10.87 5.67 17.65
C GLN A 86 -12.04 4.83 17.16
N GLU A 87 -13.25 5.32 17.37
CA GLU A 87 -14.46 4.69 16.85
C GLU A 87 -14.85 5.18 15.45
N ARG A 88 -14.36 6.37 15.04
CA ARG A 88 -14.69 7.00 13.75
C ARG A 88 -13.48 7.68 13.15
N LEU A 89 -13.42 7.70 11.80
CA LEU A 89 -12.45 8.49 11.06
C LEU A 89 -12.87 9.97 11.07
N PHE A 90 -11.89 10.84 11.29
CA PHE A 90 -12.08 12.30 11.17
C PHE A 90 -11.70 12.76 9.75
N TRP A 91 -12.16 13.93 9.37
CA TRP A 91 -11.78 14.56 8.09
C TRP A 91 -10.26 14.68 7.90
N LYS A 92 -9.52 14.88 8.98
CA LYS A 92 -8.05 14.91 8.99
C LYS A 92 -7.44 13.57 8.56
N ASP A 93 -8.07 12.46 8.91
CA ASP A 93 -7.60 11.13 8.54
C ASP A 93 -7.83 10.88 7.04
N LEU A 94 -8.93 11.39 6.49
CA LEU A 94 -9.22 11.31 5.05
C LEU A 94 -8.27 12.16 4.20
N SER A 95 -7.61 13.19 4.77
CA SER A 95 -6.63 13.99 4.05
C SER A 95 -5.44 13.16 3.54
N HIS A 96 -5.16 12.01 4.16
CA HIS A 96 -4.12 11.08 3.69
C HIS A 96 -4.44 10.42 2.34
N LEU A 97 -5.69 10.49 1.88
CA LEU A 97 -6.11 10.00 0.56
C LEU A 97 -6.01 11.09 -0.54
N LEU A 98 -5.85 12.37 -0.16
CA LEU A 98 -5.80 13.49 -1.12
C LEU A 98 -4.75 13.34 -2.21
N PRO A 99 -3.49 12.90 -1.92
CA PRO A 99 -2.49 12.73 -2.97
C PRO A 99 -2.94 11.72 -4.03
N PHE A 100 -3.53 10.61 -3.62
CA PHE A 100 -4.08 9.60 -4.53
C PHE A 100 -5.24 10.16 -5.36
N ILE A 101 -6.19 10.86 -4.74
CA ILE A 101 -7.34 11.45 -5.43
C ILE A 101 -6.87 12.49 -6.45
N SER A 102 -5.96 13.40 -6.05
CA SER A 102 -5.43 14.44 -6.93
C SER A 102 -4.68 13.88 -8.13
N PHE A 103 -3.91 12.80 -7.94
CA PHE A 103 -3.22 12.14 -9.05
C PHE A 103 -4.22 11.50 -10.03
N ASN A 104 -5.24 10.80 -9.56
CA ASN A 104 -6.24 10.21 -10.43
C ASN A 104 -7.10 11.26 -11.13
N LEU A 105 -7.42 12.39 -10.50
CA LEU A 105 -8.08 13.52 -11.16
C LEU A 105 -7.20 14.13 -12.25
N TYR A 106 -5.89 14.25 -12.03
CA TYR A 106 -4.96 14.68 -13.06
C TYR A 106 -4.91 13.71 -14.23
N ILE A 107 -4.85 12.38 -13.99
CA ILE A 107 -4.89 11.37 -15.06
C ILE A 107 -6.20 11.47 -15.85
N LEU A 108 -7.32 11.59 -15.15
CA LEU A 108 -8.64 11.74 -15.76
C LEU A 108 -8.71 13.02 -16.62
N ALA A 109 -8.26 14.16 -16.10
CA ALA A 109 -8.22 15.41 -16.87
C ALA A 109 -7.33 15.30 -18.12
N SER A 110 -6.18 14.62 -17.99
CA SER A 110 -5.27 14.38 -19.13
C SER A 110 -5.86 13.43 -20.18
N SER A 111 -6.78 12.53 -19.80
CA SER A 111 -7.42 11.61 -20.74
C SER A 111 -8.30 12.31 -21.79
N PHE A 112 -8.81 13.51 -21.46
CA PHE A 112 -9.59 14.32 -22.40
C PHE A 112 -8.71 15.09 -23.42
N GLN A 113 -7.38 15.06 -23.27
CA GLN A 113 -6.43 15.74 -24.14
C GLN A 113 -5.51 14.71 -24.80
N PRO A 114 -5.70 14.38 -26.10
CA PRO A 114 -4.93 13.32 -26.79
C PRO A 114 -3.41 13.54 -26.69
N VAL A 115 -2.95 14.77 -26.91
CA VAL A 115 -1.51 15.12 -26.85
C VAL A 115 -0.94 14.94 -25.42
N ALA A 116 -1.73 15.25 -24.38
CA ALA A 116 -1.32 15.07 -23.00
C ALA A 116 -1.30 13.58 -22.62
N SER A 117 -2.29 12.80 -23.06
CA SER A 117 -2.39 11.37 -22.78
C SER A 117 -1.25 10.56 -23.40
N GLU A 118 -0.75 10.94 -24.58
CA GLU A 118 0.41 10.31 -25.22
C GLU A 118 1.71 10.51 -24.43
N LYS A 119 1.85 11.64 -23.75
CA LYS A 119 3.01 11.95 -22.89
C LYS A 119 2.98 11.20 -21.55
N LEU A 120 1.84 10.68 -21.14
CA LEU A 120 1.69 9.88 -19.92
C LEU A 120 2.04 8.41 -20.22
N ASN A 121 3.30 8.11 -20.44
CA ASN A 121 3.76 6.73 -20.68
C ASN A 121 4.97 6.40 -19.82
N ILE A 122 4.84 5.42 -18.94
CA ILE A 122 5.90 4.99 -18.01
C ILE A 122 6.97 4.17 -18.72
N GLU A 123 6.62 3.44 -19.78
CA GLU A 123 7.56 2.62 -20.53
C GLU A 123 8.66 3.45 -21.22
N ARG A 124 8.41 4.72 -21.47
CA ARG A 124 9.35 5.63 -22.12
C ARG A 124 10.31 6.37 -21.17
N LEU A 125 10.29 6.10 -19.88
CA LEU A 125 11.25 6.70 -18.94
C LEU A 125 12.72 6.32 -19.25
N SER A 126 12.94 5.28 -20.06
CA SER A 126 14.28 4.83 -20.48
C SER A 126 14.79 5.42 -21.80
N GLY A 127 14.07 6.36 -22.43
CA GLY A 127 14.43 6.98 -23.72
C GLY A 127 14.43 8.52 -23.63
N ASN A 128 14.37 9.19 -24.79
CA ASN A 128 14.17 10.66 -24.92
C ASN A 128 12.76 11.07 -24.48
N PHE A 129 12.36 10.64 -23.27
CA PHE A 129 11.05 10.89 -22.71
C PHE A 129 11.09 12.16 -21.87
N ASP A 130 10.28 13.13 -22.25
CA ASP A 130 10.08 14.39 -21.52
C ASP A 130 8.67 14.38 -20.92
N PRO A 131 8.49 13.77 -19.72
CA PRO A 131 7.20 13.71 -19.08
C PRO A 131 6.77 15.10 -18.60
N PRO A 132 5.46 15.40 -18.59
CA PRO A 132 4.97 16.62 -17.96
C PRO A 132 5.48 16.72 -16.51
N LEU A 133 5.96 17.90 -16.12
CA LEU A 133 6.55 18.12 -14.78
C LEU A 133 5.61 17.67 -13.66
N LEU A 134 4.30 17.91 -13.82
CA LEU A 134 3.30 17.52 -12.86
C LEU A 134 3.15 15.98 -12.76
N PHE A 135 3.27 15.26 -13.87
CA PHE A 135 3.28 13.82 -13.89
C PHE A 135 4.50 13.25 -13.14
N LEU A 136 5.68 13.78 -13.42
CA LEU A 136 6.92 13.42 -12.72
C LEU A 136 6.80 13.68 -11.20
N PHE A 137 6.22 14.82 -10.82
CA PHE A 137 5.95 15.14 -9.42
C PHE A 137 5.08 14.06 -8.75
N PHE A 138 4.00 13.61 -9.38
CA PHE A 138 3.17 12.55 -8.83
C PHE A 138 3.88 11.19 -8.74
N LEU A 139 4.73 10.84 -9.72
CA LEU A 139 5.54 9.63 -9.64
C LEU A 139 6.53 9.65 -8.47
N ILE A 140 7.22 10.78 -8.27
CA ILE A 140 8.12 10.97 -7.13
C ILE A 140 7.33 10.89 -5.81
N LEU A 141 6.16 11.55 -5.75
CA LEU A 141 5.29 11.51 -4.58
C LEU A 141 4.82 10.08 -4.29
N THR A 142 4.52 9.28 -5.31
CA THR A 142 4.18 7.86 -5.17
C THR A 142 5.34 7.08 -4.55
N ALA A 143 6.55 7.26 -5.07
CA ALA A 143 7.75 6.59 -4.55
C ALA A 143 8.06 6.98 -3.10
N LEU A 144 7.91 8.26 -2.75
CA LEU A 144 8.19 8.78 -1.41
C LEU A 144 7.08 8.47 -0.40
N SER A 145 5.84 8.24 -0.85
CA SER A 145 4.67 8.09 0.03
C SER A 145 4.89 7.00 1.09
N GLY A 146 5.31 5.80 0.68
CA GLY A 146 5.53 4.71 1.63
C GLY A 146 6.64 5.01 2.65
N THR A 147 7.73 5.65 2.23
CA THR A 147 8.82 6.06 3.13
C THR A 147 8.32 7.09 4.15
N ILE A 148 7.56 8.09 3.70
CA ILE A 148 6.97 9.10 4.58
C ILE A 148 6.04 8.46 5.61
N TYR A 149 5.11 7.63 5.14
CA TYR A 149 4.16 6.95 6.03
C TYR A 149 4.84 5.92 6.94
N PHE A 150 5.88 5.25 6.50
CA PHE A 150 6.69 4.39 7.34
C PHE A 150 7.33 5.15 8.50
N ILE A 151 7.93 6.31 8.23
CA ILE A 151 8.52 7.18 9.26
C ILE A 151 7.43 7.68 10.23
N LEU A 152 6.29 8.13 9.71
CA LEU A 152 5.16 8.58 10.54
C LEU A 152 4.64 7.45 11.44
N THR A 153 4.53 6.24 10.91
CA THR A 153 4.09 5.05 11.66
C THR A 153 5.07 4.68 12.76
N ILE A 154 6.39 4.71 12.49
CA ILE A 154 7.41 4.48 13.52
C ILE A 154 7.31 5.53 14.64
N ARG A 155 7.11 6.81 14.30
CA ARG A 155 6.93 7.88 15.29
C ARG A 155 5.69 7.62 16.16
N LEU A 156 4.59 7.22 15.54
CA LEU A 156 3.35 6.88 16.23
C LEU A 156 3.55 5.67 17.16
N PHE A 157 4.21 4.64 16.69
CA PHE A 157 4.53 3.44 17.47
C PHE A 157 5.42 3.75 18.69
N ARG A 158 6.44 4.60 18.52
CA ARG A 158 7.28 5.06 19.65
C ARG A 158 6.46 5.80 20.71
N LYS A 159 5.55 6.69 20.29
CA LYS A 159 4.63 7.38 21.21
C LYS A 159 3.74 6.41 21.99
N LEU A 160 3.23 5.36 21.31
CA LEU A 160 2.46 4.32 21.95
C LEU A 160 3.29 3.56 23.01
N ALA A 161 4.49 3.11 22.63
CA ALA A 161 5.36 2.36 23.55
C ALA A 161 5.68 3.17 24.82
N ILE A 162 5.95 4.48 24.69
CA ILE A 162 6.17 5.37 25.85
C ILE A 162 4.89 5.51 26.69
N ARG A 163 3.73 5.66 26.05
CA ARG A 163 2.43 5.78 26.77
C ARG A 163 2.12 4.51 27.57
N ILE A 164 2.33 3.35 26.96
CA ILE A 164 2.12 2.06 27.63
C ILE A 164 3.06 1.93 28.82
N PHE A 165 4.35 2.24 28.63
CA PHE A 165 5.34 2.18 29.71
C PHE A 165 5.00 3.09 30.90
N ASN A 166 4.48 4.28 30.63
CA ASN A 166 4.15 5.26 31.69
C ASN A 166 2.82 4.96 32.41
N ASN A 167 1.87 4.30 31.76
CA ASN A 167 0.50 4.15 32.29
C ASN A 167 0.19 2.74 32.83
N TYR A 168 1.00 1.74 32.49
CA TYR A 168 0.75 0.36 32.87
C TYR A 168 1.94 -0.21 33.67
N SER A 169 1.68 -0.56 34.91
CA SER A 169 2.68 -1.18 35.81
C SER A 169 2.98 -2.64 35.43
N TYR A 170 2.10 -3.29 34.69
CA TYR A 170 2.24 -4.67 34.26
C TYR A 170 2.12 -4.78 32.74
N LEU A 171 3.25 -5.08 32.08
CA LEU A 171 3.38 -5.09 30.61
C LEU A 171 3.21 -6.49 30.00
N ALA A 172 3.06 -7.54 30.83
CA ALA A 172 3.10 -8.93 30.35
C ALA A 172 1.95 -9.29 29.38
N ASP A 173 0.81 -8.59 29.47
CA ASP A 173 -0.35 -8.88 28.63
C ASP A 173 -0.40 -8.06 27.33
N ILE A 174 0.48 -7.05 27.19
CA ILE A 174 0.50 -6.15 26.02
C ILE A 174 1.62 -6.60 25.07
N ASP A 175 1.30 -7.52 24.16
CA ASP A 175 2.26 -7.96 23.15
C ASP A 175 2.22 -7.07 21.90
N LEU A 176 3.17 -6.15 21.81
CA LEU A 176 3.35 -5.27 20.62
C LEU A 176 4.29 -5.87 19.56
N LYS A 177 4.81 -7.09 19.76
CA LYS A 177 5.78 -7.71 18.84
C LYS A 177 5.19 -7.88 17.43
N TRP A 178 3.94 -8.35 17.35
CA TRP A 178 3.27 -8.53 16.08
C TRP A 178 3.14 -7.20 15.28
N LEU A 179 2.83 -6.10 15.98
CA LEU A 179 2.68 -4.78 15.36
C LEU A 179 4.03 -4.26 14.87
N ARG A 180 5.11 -4.48 15.64
CA ARG A 180 6.47 -4.15 15.24
C ARG A 180 6.88 -4.94 13.98
N TRP A 181 6.57 -6.23 13.92
CA TRP A 181 6.83 -7.05 12.74
C TRP A 181 6.06 -6.55 11.53
N LEU A 182 4.78 -6.20 11.68
CA LEU A 182 3.98 -5.63 10.60
C LEU A 182 4.65 -4.38 9.99
N VAL A 183 5.06 -3.44 10.83
CA VAL A 183 5.70 -2.20 10.39
C VAL A 183 7.05 -2.47 9.71
N LEU A 184 7.85 -3.38 10.27
CA LEU A 184 9.15 -3.75 9.68
C LEU A 184 8.99 -4.42 8.31
N VAL A 185 8.07 -5.36 8.18
CA VAL A 185 7.82 -6.03 6.89
C VAL A 185 7.32 -5.05 5.84
N PHE A 186 6.44 -4.12 6.23
CA PHE A 186 6.04 -3.03 5.34
C PHE A 186 7.26 -2.24 4.86
N GLY A 187 8.15 -1.83 5.76
CA GLY A 187 9.37 -1.10 5.42
C GLY A 187 10.29 -1.89 4.47
N ILE A 188 10.43 -3.20 4.68
CA ILE A 188 11.21 -4.08 3.80
C ILE A 188 10.57 -4.14 2.41
N VAL A 189 9.27 -4.42 2.32
CA VAL A 189 8.53 -4.48 1.04
C VAL A 189 8.65 -3.16 0.28
N TRP A 190 8.50 -2.03 0.97
CA TRP A 190 8.64 -0.71 0.35
C TRP A 190 10.07 -0.43 -0.12
N THR A 191 11.07 -0.82 0.64
CA THR A 191 12.48 -0.69 0.24
C THR A 191 12.77 -1.52 -1.02
N ILE A 192 12.27 -2.77 -1.07
CA ILE A 192 12.37 -3.61 -2.27
C ILE A 192 11.73 -2.93 -3.48
N LEU A 193 10.55 -2.35 -3.30
CA LEU A 193 9.82 -1.62 -4.35
C LEU A 193 10.65 -0.47 -4.91
N ILE A 194 11.21 0.38 -4.05
CA ILE A 194 12.07 1.50 -4.47
C ILE A 194 13.32 0.97 -5.17
N CYS A 195 14.01 -0.02 -4.61
CA CYS A 195 15.21 -0.61 -5.21
C CYS A 195 14.91 -1.16 -6.61
N VAL A 196 13.83 -1.92 -6.77
CA VAL A 196 13.42 -2.48 -8.06
C VAL A 196 13.14 -1.36 -9.07
N THR A 197 12.42 -0.32 -8.65
CA THR A 197 12.12 0.84 -9.51
C THR A 197 13.40 1.54 -9.96
N VAL A 198 14.34 1.80 -9.05
CA VAL A 198 15.63 2.44 -9.37
C VAL A 198 16.46 1.55 -10.29
N ILE A 199 16.59 0.26 -10.00
CA ILE A 199 17.35 -0.69 -10.81
C ILE A 199 16.81 -0.74 -12.24
N HIS A 200 15.48 -0.77 -12.38
CA HIS A 200 14.86 -0.84 -13.69
C HIS A 200 14.97 0.48 -14.47
N HIS A 201 14.56 1.61 -13.85
CA HIS A 201 14.43 2.89 -14.56
C HIS A 201 15.72 3.70 -14.64
N VAL A 202 16.67 3.57 -13.68
CA VAL A 202 17.91 4.35 -13.67
C VAL A 202 19.05 3.56 -14.28
N PHE A 203 19.19 2.28 -13.90
CA PHE A 203 20.31 1.44 -14.36
C PHE A 203 19.97 0.61 -15.60
N ASN A 204 18.71 0.59 -16.06
CA ASN A 204 18.24 -0.25 -17.18
C ASN A 204 18.61 -1.74 -17.02
N MET A 205 18.69 -2.22 -15.79
CA MET A 205 18.98 -3.62 -15.49
C MET A 205 17.66 -4.38 -15.33
N PHE A 206 17.66 -5.61 -15.81
CA PHE A 206 16.51 -6.52 -15.79
C PHE A 206 15.33 -6.07 -16.66
N SER A 207 14.51 -7.03 -17.06
CA SER A 207 13.29 -6.74 -17.79
C SER A 207 12.21 -6.15 -16.86
N MET A 208 11.35 -5.32 -17.42
CA MET A 208 10.20 -4.76 -16.68
C MET A 208 9.32 -5.87 -16.08
N VAL A 209 9.12 -6.97 -16.82
CA VAL A 209 8.33 -8.13 -16.34
C VAL A 209 8.96 -8.74 -15.10
N PHE A 210 10.26 -8.95 -15.08
CA PHE A 210 10.97 -9.51 -13.92
C PHE A 210 10.83 -8.62 -12.69
N CYS A 211 11.01 -7.31 -12.87
CA CYS A 211 10.90 -6.34 -11.79
C CYS A 211 9.46 -6.27 -11.24
N THR A 212 8.47 -6.26 -12.14
CA THR A 212 7.05 -6.19 -11.75
C THR A 212 6.60 -7.48 -11.06
N ASP A 213 6.99 -8.65 -11.55
CA ASP A 213 6.70 -9.93 -10.91
C ASP A 213 7.29 -10.00 -9.50
N GLY A 214 8.53 -9.55 -9.31
CA GLY A 214 9.18 -9.48 -7.99
C GLY A 214 8.44 -8.57 -7.01
N LEU A 215 7.96 -7.43 -7.50
CA LEU A 215 7.17 -6.49 -6.74
C LEU A 215 5.84 -7.11 -6.29
N PHE A 216 5.07 -7.69 -7.21
CA PHE A 216 3.79 -8.34 -6.89
C PHE A 216 3.98 -9.59 -6.02
N LEU A 217 5.11 -10.29 -6.12
CA LEU A 217 5.46 -11.38 -5.22
C LEU A 217 5.64 -10.87 -3.77
N SER A 218 6.34 -9.75 -3.59
CA SER A 218 6.53 -9.16 -2.26
C SER A 218 5.22 -8.64 -1.66
N LEU A 219 4.34 -8.03 -2.48
CA LEU A 219 2.99 -7.65 -2.05
C LEU A 219 2.13 -8.87 -1.68
N SER A 220 2.26 -9.96 -2.42
CA SER A 220 1.53 -11.22 -2.12
C SER A 220 1.95 -11.80 -0.77
N ALA A 221 3.25 -11.84 -0.48
CA ALA A 221 3.76 -12.24 0.82
C ALA A 221 3.27 -11.31 1.95
N PHE A 222 3.22 -10.00 1.68
CA PHE A 222 2.71 -9.02 2.61
C PHE A 222 1.21 -9.22 2.92
N VAL A 223 0.37 -9.52 1.92
CA VAL A 223 -1.06 -9.81 2.11
C VAL A 223 -1.27 -11.00 3.04
N ILE A 224 -0.53 -12.08 2.84
CA ILE A 224 -0.61 -13.26 3.70
C ILE A 224 -0.22 -12.90 5.15
N LEU A 225 0.86 -12.15 5.30
CA LEU A 225 1.35 -11.77 6.62
C LEU A 225 0.39 -10.83 7.36
N ILE A 226 -0.09 -9.77 6.71
CA ILE A 226 -0.98 -8.77 7.34
C ILE A 226 -2.34 -9.39 7.68
N GLY A 227 -2.87 -10.27 6.81
CA GLY A 227 -4.10 -11.00 7.08
C GLY A 227 -3.95 -11.89 8.31
N TYR A 228 -2.88 -12.68 8.39
CA TYR A 228 -2.58 -13.53 9.53
C TYR A 228 -2.38 -12.75 10.83
N LEU A 229 -1.61 -11.67 10.80
CA LEU A 229 -1.37 -10.83 11.97
C LEU A 229 -2.64 -10.09 12.40
N GLY A 230 -3.45 -9.63 11.44
CA GLY A 230 -4.73 -8.97 11.72
C GLY A 230 -5.74 -9.88 12.41
N LEU A 231 -5.75 -11.18 12.10
CA LEU A 231 -6.60 -12.15 12.82
C LEU A 231 -6.10 -12.44 14.23
N LYS A 232 -4.79 -12.40 14.46
CA LYS A 232 -4.17 -12.63 15.78
C LYS A 232 -4.17 -11.41 16.69
N GLN A 233 -4.56 -10.23 16.17
CA GLN A 233 -4.54 -9.03 16.99
C GLN A 233 -5.46 -9.18 18.21
N LYS A 234 -4.90 -8.92 19.39
CA LYS A 234 -5.66 -8.72 20.62
C LYS A 234 -5.94 -7.24 20.78
N VAL A 235 -7.06 -6.92 21.44
CA VAL A 235 -7.34 -5.53 21.84
C VAL A 235 -6.19 -5.04 22.70
N ILE A 236 -5.53 -3.95 22.30
CA ILE A 236 -4.37 -3.39 23.03
C ILE A 236 -4.85 -2.69 24.31
N PHE A 237 -6.06 -2.16 24.27
CA PHE A 237 -6.71 -1.51 25.42
C PHE A 237 -8.05 -2.20 25.67
N PRO A 238 -8.33 -2.66 26.88
CA PRO A 238 -9.62 -3.22 27.26
C PRO A 238 -10.72 -2.15 27.25
#